data_67100843af0b65a95004fd7044a8a452
#
_entry.id   67100843af0b65a95004fd7044a8a452
#
_cell.length_a   1.000
_cell.length_b   1.000
_cell.length_c   1.000
_cell.angle_alpha   90.00
_cell.angle_beta   90.00
_cell.angle_gamma   90.00
#
_symmetry.space_group_name_H-M   'P 1'
#
loop_
_entity.id
_entity.type
_entity.pdbx_description
1 polymer ?
#
loop_
_entity_poly.entity_id
_entity_poly.type
_entity_poly.pdbx_seq_one_letter_code
_entity_poly.pdbx_strand_id
1 'polypeptide(L)'
;ALTTLVNGNSDKREAALAAFYQRYQGNALVLDKWFQTQALSSRDDAAQAVEALAAHKDFTLANPNRARALIGAFSVNQRAFHDPSGRGYRFVADQLIALDRLNPQTAAKLVPPLGRWKRFDPARAARMRAELERIIATPGLSKDMFEQASKSLD
;
A
#
# COMPACT_ATOMS: atom_id res chain seq x y z
N ALA A 1 12.00 -16.98 -10.43
CA ALA A 1 12.12 -15.81 -11.24
C ALA A 1 12.13 -14.53 -10.40
N LEU A 2 11.52 -13.45 -10.88
CA LEU A 2 11.60 -12.14 -10.22
C LEU A 2 11.09 -12.17 -8.78
N THR A 3 9.97 -12.84 -8.51
CA THR A 3 9.39 -12.92 -7.16
C THR A 3 10.38 -13.54 -6.17
N THR A 4 11.05 -14.60 -6.56
CA THR A 4 12.06 -15.27 -5.72
C THR A 4 13.24 -14.34 -5.42
N LEU A 5 13.72 -13.62 -6.43
CA LEU A 5 14.83 -12.66 -6.27
C LEU A 5 14.43 -11.48 -5.38
N VAL A 6 13.21 -10.99 -5.53
CA VAL A 6 12.69 -9.85 -4.73
C VAL A 6 12.58 -10.23 -3.25
N ASN A 7 12.19 -11.46 -2.94
CA ASN A 7 12.05 -11.94 -1.56
C ASN A 7 13.37 -12.37 -0.92
N GLY A 8 14.41 -12.62 -1.73
CA GLY A 8 15.70 -13.07 -1.23
C GLY A 8 16.62 -11.92 -0.79
N ASN A 9 17.73 -12.29 -0.18
CA ASN A 9 18.79 -11.37 0.23
C ASN A 9 19.97 -11.39 -0.75
N SER A 10 19.72 -11.80 -2.02
CA SER A 10 20.73 -11.86 -3.04
C SER A 10 21.18 -10.47 -3.48
N ASP A 11 22.49 -10.29 -3.68
CA ASP A 11 23.06 -9.08 -4.26
C ASP A 11 22.52 -8.80 -5.67
N LYS A 12 21.99 -9.84 -6.32
CA LYS A 12 21.39 -9.75 -7.65
C LYS A 12 19.99 -9.14 -7.65
N ARG A 13 19.39 -8.97 -6.46
CA ARG A 13 18.01 -8.45 -6.33
C ARG A 13 17.85 -7.09 -6.98
N GLU A 14 18.68 -6.13 -6.59
CA GLU A 14 18.60 -4.77 -7.12
C GLU A 14 18.88 -4.72 -8.63
N ALA A 15 19.87 -5.50 -9.08
CA ALA A 15 20.19 -5.59 -10.50
C ALA A 15 19.04 -6.21 -11.29
N ALA A 16 18.40 -7.25 -10.77
CA ALA A 16 17.26 -7.90 -11.43
C ALA A 16 16.05 -6.96 -11.52
N LEU A 17 15.75 -6.22 -10.44
CA LEU A 17 14.67 -5.24 -10.43
C LEU A 17 14.91 -4.11 -11.44
N ALA A 18 16.12 -3.59 -11.48
CA ALA A 18 16.50 -2.54 -12.41
C ALA A 18 16.43 -3.02 -13.85
N ALA A 19 16.94 -4.21 -14.15
CA ALA A 19 16.90 -4.78 -15.50
C ALA A 19 15.45 -5.02 -15.96
N PHE A 20 14.60 -5.53 -15.09
CA PHE A 20 13.19 -5.74 -15.39
C PHE A 20 12.50 -4.41 -15.69
N TYR A 21 12.74 -3.40 -14.86
CA TYR A 21 12.19 -2.07 -15.06
C TYR A 21 12.63 -1.47 -16.42
N GLN A 22 13.92 -1.52 -16.71
CA GLN A 22 14.47 -1.00 -17.98
C GLN A 22 13.81 -1.65 -19.20
N ARG A 23 13.58 -2.96 -19.11
CA ARG A 23 13.00 -3.71 -20.23
C ARG A 23 11.52 -3.40 -20.44
N TYR A 24 10.75 -3.19 -19.35
CA TYR A 24 9.29 -3.14 -19.42
C TYR A 24 8.69 -1.80 -19.03
N GLN A 25 9.48 -0.76 -18.84
CA GLN A 25 8.98 0.55 -18.37
C GLN A 25 7.90 1.16 -19.27
N GLY A 26 7.87 0.81 -20.55
CA GLY A 26 6.84 1.27 -21.48
C GLY A 26 5.56 0.43 -21.50
N ASN A 27 5.50 -0.65 -20.71
CA ASN A 27 4.34 -1.54 -20.66
C ASN A 27 3.64 -1.41 -19.30
N ALA A 28 2.50 -0.72 -19.30
CA ALA A 28 1.78 -0.40 -18.06
C ALA A 28 1.39 -1.63 -17.24
N LEU A 29 0.90 -2.70 -17.90
CA LEU A 29 0.47 -3.92 -17.20
C LEU A 29 1.64 -4.64 -16.55
N VAL A 30 2.77 -4.71 -17.25
CA VAL A 30 3.97 -5.37 -16.73
C VAL A 30 4.59 -4.52 -15.61
N LEU A 31 4.56 -3.20 -15.76
CA LEU A 31 5.06 -2.28 -14.75
C LEU A 31 4.23 -2.37 -13.46
N ASP A 32 2.91 -2.55 -13.57
CA ASP A 32 2.05 -2.80 -12.41
C ASP A 32 2.49 -4.06 -11.66
N LYS A 33 2.88 -5.11 -12.38
CA LYS A 33 3.43 -6.33 -11.78
C LYS A 33 4.76 -6.06 -11.05
N TRP A 34 5.59 -5.20 -11.59
CA TRP A 34 6.86 -4.82 -10.98
C TRP A 34 6.62 -4.13 -9.63
N PHE A 35 5.68 -3.19 -9.56
CA PHE A 35 5.28 -2.56 -8.29
C PHE A 35 4.67 -3.58 -7.33
N GLN A 36 3.75 -4.40 -7.80
CA GLN A 36 3.04 -5.38 -6.98
C GLN A 36 3.98 -6.41 -6.35
N THR A 37 4.91 -6.93 -7.12
CA THR A 37 5.86 -7.94 -6.65
C THR A 37 6.69 -7.40 -5.48
N GLN A 38 7.12 -6.16 -5.56
CA GLN A 38 7.88 -5.53 -4.48
C GLN A 38 7.00 -5.24 -3.26
N ALA A 39 5.74 -4.85 -3.46
CA ALA A 39 4.80 -4.60 -2.37
C ALA A 39 4.45 -5.87 -1.60
N LEU A 40 4.52 -7.04 -2.23
CA LEU A 40 4.24 -8.34 -1.61
C LEU A 40 5.50 -9.01 -1.04
N SER A 41 6.64 -8.34 -1.06
CA SER A 41 7.91 -8.91 -0.61
C SER A 41 7.85 -9.30 0.87
N SER A 42 8.45 -10.43 1.20
CA SER A 42 8.60 -10.92 2.57
C SER A 42 9.82 -10.35 3.30
N ARG A 43 10.57 -9.45 2.66
CA ARG A 43 11.77 -8.85 3.25
C ARG A 43 11.43 -7.93 4.41
N ASP A 44 12.37 -7.78 5.34
CA ASP A 44 12.23 -6.88 6.49
C ASP A 44 12.11 -5.40 6.07
N ASP A 45 12.71 -5.04 4.93
CA ASP A 45 12.71 -3.67 4.42
C ASP A 45 11.58 -3.38 3.42
N ALA A 46 10.58 -4.25 3.32
CA ALA A 46 9.50 -4.10 2.35
C ALA A 46 8.74 -2.77 2.52
N ALA A 47 8.49 -2.35 3.76
CA ALA A 47 7.79 -1.08 4.01
C ALA A 47 8.59 0.11 3.50
N GLN A 48 9.91 0.13 3.73
CA GLN A 48 10.79 1.18 3.21
C GLN A 48 10.81 1.20 1.69
N ALA A 49 10.88 0.01 1.08
CA ALA A 49 10.88 -0.14 -0.38
C ALA A 49 9.59 0.40 -0.98
N VAL A 50 8.44 0.11 -0.38
CA VAL A 50 7.14 0.58 -0.86
C VAL A 50 7.02 2.09 -0.71
N GLU A 51 7.49 2.67 0.37
CA GLU A 51 7.51 4.12 0.55
C GLU A 51 8.35 4.81 -0.55
N ALA A 52 9.50 4.23 -0.87
CA ALA A 52 10.34 4.74 -1.96
C ALA A 52 9.65 4.61 -3.32
N LEU A 53 8.95 3.48 -3.55
CA LEU A 53 8.22 3.26 -4.80
C LEU A 53 7.04 4.22 -4.95
N ALA A 54 6.41 4.63 -3.87
CA ALA A 54 5.35 5.64 -3.92
C ALA A 54 5.86 7.00 -4.41
N ALA A 55 7.15 7.26 -4.28
CA ALA A 55 7.80 8.45 -4.78
C ALA A 55 8.46 8.26 -6.17
N HIS A 56 8.35 7.05 -6.75
CA HIS A 56 8.92 6.74 -8.06
C HIS A 56 8.22 7.54 -9.16
N LYS A 57 8.98 7.96 -10.17
CA LYS A 57 8.46 8.78 -11.28
C LYS A 57 7.30 8.15 -12.04
N ASP A 58 7.24 6.81 -12.09
CA ASP A 58 6.19 6.08 -12.79
C ASP A 58 5.04 5.68 -11.89
N PHE A 59 5.10 6.00 -10.59
CA PHE A 59 3.98 5.78 -9.69
C PHE A 59 3.06 6.99 -9.70
N THR A 60 1.75 6.74 -9.87
CA THR A 60 0.73 7.78 -9.75
C THR A 60 -0.55 7.19 -9.16
N LEU A 61 -1.12 7.90 -8.21
CA LEU A 61 -2.43 7.56 -7.65
C LEU A 61 -3.57 7.84 -8.64
N ALA A 62 -3.32 8.63 -9.68
CA ALA A 62 -4.32 8.93 -10.70
C ALA A 62 -4.68 7.70 -11.55
N ASN A 63 -3.81 6.69 -11.61
CA ASN A 63 -4.09 5.43 -12.29
C ASN A 63 -4.58 4.41 -11.25
N PRO A 64 -5.89 4.03 -11.28
CA PRO A 64 -6.43 3.10 -10.28
C PRO A 64 -5.74 1.74 -10.26
N ASN A 65 -5.33 1.22 -11.41
CA ASN A 65 -4.61 -0.06 -11.49
C ASN A 65 -3.25 0.04 -10.82
N ARG A 66 -2.55 1.16 -11.03
CA ARG A 66 -1.25 1.42 -10.43
C ARG A 66 -1.38 1.58 -8.91
N ALA A 67 -2.39 2.31 -8.44
CA ALA A 67 -2.66 2.46 -7.03
C ALA A 67 -2.94 1.12 -6.35
N ARG A 68 -3.74 0.26 -6.98
CA ARG A 68 -4.02 -1.09 -6.47
C ARG A 68 -2.76 -1.96 -6.48
N ALA A 69 -1.92 -1.83 -7.50
CA ALA A 69 -0.72 -2.64 -7.64
C ALA A 69 0.28 -2.40 -6.51
N LEU A 70 0.42 -1.16 -6.05
CA LEU A 70 1.34 -0.84 -4.96
C LEU A 70 0.62 -0.81 -3.60
N ILE A 71 -0.37 0.03 -3.45
CA ILE A 71 -1.02 0.26 -2.14
C ILE A 71 -1.91 -0.92 -1.76
N GLY A 72 -2.74 -1.40 -2.70
CA GLY A 72 -3.60 -2.55 -2.45
C GLY A 72 -2.81 -3.81 -2.12
N ALA A 73 -1.76 -4.10 -2.87
CA ALA A 73 -0.91 -5.25 -2.62
C ALA A 73 -0.18 -5.14 -1.29
N PHE A 74 0.37 -3.97 -0.96
CA PHE A 74 1.03 -3.76 0.33
C PHE A 74 0.07 -3.98 1.50
N SER A 75 -1.18 -3.57 1.36
CA SER A 75 -2.21 -3.73 2.41
C SER A 75 -2.51 -5.19 2.75
N VAL A 76 -2.19 -6.13 1.86
CA VAL A 76 -2.36 -7.57 2.12
C VAL A 76 -1.04 -8.27 2.44
N ASN A 77 0.06 -7.53 2.52
CA ASN A 77 1.35 -8.06 2.95
C ASN A 77 1.31 -8.25 4.47
N GLN A 78 1.12 -9.48 4.92
CA GLN A 78 0.90 -9.80 6.32
C GLN A 78 2.04 -9.35 7.25
N ARG A 79 3.25 -9.30 6.75
CA ARG A 79 4.42 -8.93 7.56
C ARG A 79 4.64 -7.41 7.58
N ALA A 80 4.76 -6.81 6.41
CA ALA A 80 5.17 -5.41 6.30
C ALA A 80 4.05 -4.45 6.68
N PHE A 81 2.82 -4.74 6.25
CA PHE A 81 1.66 -3.90 6.61
C PHE A 81 1.42 -3.90 8.11
N HIS A 82 1.60 -5.05 8.77
CA HIS A 82 1.35 -5.24 10.20
C HIS A 82 2.60 -5.07 11.07
N ASP A 83 3.60 -4.35 10.59
CA ASP A 83 4.78 -4.03 11.41
C ASP A 83 4.33 -3.39 12.73
N PRO A 84 4.87 -3.85 13.89
CA PRO A 84 4.45 -3.33 15.20
C PRO A 84 4.59 -1.83 15.40
N SER A 85 5.47 -1.17 14.64
CA SER A 85 5.66 0.28 14.69
C SER A 85 4.43 1.07 14.22
N GLY A 86 3.51 0.42 13.48
CA GLY A 86 2.37 1.09 12.85
C GLY A 86 2.72 1.82 11.56
N ARG A 87 3.96 1.69 11.11
CA ARG A 87 4.46 2.36 9.90
C ARG A 87 3.65 2.02 8.66
N GLY A 88 3.31 0.74 8.50
CA GLY A 88 2.50 0.27 7.37
C GLY A 88 1.11 0.87 7.37
N TYR A 89 0.49 0.93 8.53
CA TYR A 89 -0.86 1.50 8.68
C TYR A 89 -0.87 2.99 8.34
N ARG A 90 0.13 3.72 8.85
CA ARG A 90 0.27 5.16 8.58
C ARG A 90 0.48 5.42 7.10
N PHE A 91 1.37 4.67 6.47
CA PHE A 91 1.67 4.82 5.05
C PHE A 91 0.41 4.62 4.21
N VAL A 92 -0.33 3.53 4.44
CA VAL A 92 -1.55 3.25 3.69
C VAL A 92 -2.60 4.34 3.91
N ALA A 93 -2.80 4.77 5.14
CA ALA A 93 -3.76 5.84 5.44
C ALA A 93 -3.39 7.15 4.71
N ASP A 94 -2.11 7.52 4.70
CA ASP A 94 -1.64 8.70 3.96
C ASP A 94 -1.96 8.60 2.48
N GLN A 95 -1.72 7.44 1.88
CA GLN A 95 -1.99 7.20 0.47
C GLN A 95 -3.49 7.23 0.17
N LEU A 96 -4.31 6.66 1.06
CA LEU A 96 -5.76 6.66 0.88
C LEU A 96 -6.36 8.06 0.97
N ILE A 97 -5.85 8.90 1.87
CA ILE A 97 -6.27 10.29 1.99
C ILE A 97 -5.94 11.06 0.70
N ALA A 98 -4.75 10.86 0.16
CA ALA A 98 -4.35 11.48 -1.10
C ALA A 98 -5.17 10.95 -2.27
N LEU A 99 -5.39 9.63 -2.32
CA LEU A 99 -6.17 8.99 -3.38
C LEU A 99 -7.63 9.43 -3.37
N ASP A 100 -8.20 9.68 -2.20
CA ASP A 100 -9.58 10.12 -2.06
C ASP A 100 -9.87 11.39 -2.86
N ARG A 101 -8.90 12.28 -2.97
CA ARG A 101 -9.04 13.53 -3.73
C ARG A 101 -9.06 13.29 -5.24
N LEU A 102 -8.51 12.16 -5.69
CA LEU A 102 -8.41 11.82 -7.11
C LEU A 102 -9.48 10.82 -7.54
N ASN A 103 -9.74 9.82 -6.69
CA ASN A 103 -10.70 8.75 -6.99
C ASN A 103 -11.29 8.19 -5.70
N PRO A 104 -12.38 8.81 -5.21
CA PRO A 104 -13.00 8.38 -3.96
C PRO A 104 -13.43 6.93 -3.93
N GLN A 105 -13.94 6.40 -5.04
CA GLN A 105 -14.40 5.02 -5.11
C GLN A 105 -13.25 4.02 -4.93
N THR A 106 -12.13 4.27 -5.60
CA THR A 106 -10.95 3.41 -5.44
C THR A 106 -10.38 3.51 -4.03
N ALA A 107 -10.31 4.71 -3.47
CA ALA A 107 -9.83 4.92 -2.12
C ALA A 107 -10.69 4.16 -1.10
N ALA A 108 -12.01 4.27 -1.20
CA ALA A 108 -12.93 3.59 -0.29
C ALA A 108 -12.77 2.06 -0.36
N LYS A 109 -12.53 1.51 -1.54
CA LYS A 109 -12.32 0.07 -1.72
C LYS A 109 -11.04 -0.45 -1.08
N LEU A 110 -10.09 0.42 -0.79
CA LEU A 110 -8.81 0.05 -0.17
C LEU A 110 -8.79 0.24 1.35
N VAL A 111 -9.88 0.69 1.95
CA VAL A 111 -10.00 0.85 3.41
C VAL A 111 -10.12 -0.48 4.17
N PRO A 112 -10.80 -1.53 3.66
CA PRO A 112 -11.07 -2.75 4.43
C PRO A 112 -9.87 -3.38 5.15
N PRO A 113 -8.65 -3.40 4.61
CA PRO A 113 -7.50 -3.92 5.37
C PRO A 113 -7.30 -3.24 6.74
N LEU A 114 -7.50 -1.93 6.83
CA LEU A 114 -7.47 -1.22 8.12
C LEU A 114 -8.68 -1.55 8.98
N GLY A 115 -9.82 -1.85 8.38
CA GLY A 115 -11.07 -2.17 9.06
C GLY A 115 -11.05 -3.51 9.79
N ARG A 116 -10.04 -4.35 9.56
CA ARG A 116 -9.90 -5.66 10.21
C ARG A 116 -9.22 -5.58 11.57
N TRP A 117 -9.14 -4.41 12.17
CA TRP A 117 -8.42 -4.17 13.42
C TRP A 117 -8.86 -5.08 14.57
N LYS A 118 -10.11 -5.50 14.61
CA LYS A 118 -10.64 -6.39 15.67
C LYS A 118 -9.99 -7.77 15.68
N ARG A 119 -9.31 -8.15 14.60
CA ARG A 119 -8.66 -9.47 14.45
C ARG A 119 -7.24 -9.49 15.00
N PHE A 120 -6.73 -8.36 15.44
CA PHE A 120 -5.32 -8.22 15.81
C PHE A 120 -5.17 -7.95 17.31
N ASP A 121 -3.94 -8.04 17.79
CA ASP A 121 -3.59 -7.75 19.17
C ASP A 121 -3.95 -6.30 19.54
N PRO A 122 -4.13 -5.98 20.83
CA PRO A 122 -4.55 -4.64 21.25
C PRO A 122 -3.66 -3.51 20.73
N ALA A 123 -2.34 -3.71 20.68
CA ALA A 123 -1.42 -2.67 20.23
C ALA A 123 -1.62 -2.36 18.74
N ARG A 124 -1.70 -3.40 17.90
CA ARG A 124 -1.96 -3.23 16.46
C ARG A 124 -3.36 -2.70 16.22
N ALA A 125 -4.35 -3.25 16.90
CA ALA A 125 -5.74 -2.80 16.78
C ALA A 125 -5.88 -1.30 17.08
N ALA A 126 -5.23 -0.81 18.13
CA ALA A 126 -5.26 0.60 18.50
C ALA A 126 -4.64 1.48 17.40
N ARG A 127 -3.55 1.04 16.80
CA ARG A 127 -2.89 1.78 15.71
C ARG A 127 -3.73 1.79 14.44
N MET A 128 -4.35 0.68 14.09
CA MET A 128 -5.25 0.59 12.93
C MET A 128 -6.46 1.50 13.11
N ARG A 129 -7.07 1.47 14.28
CA ARG A 129 -8.20 2.37 14.61
C ARG A 129 -7.80 3.83 14.54
N ALA A 130 -6.64 4.18 15.09
CA ALA A 130 -6.14 5.55 15.07
C ALA A 130 -6.03 6.08 13.63
N GLU A 131 -5.60 5.24 12.68
CA GLU A 131 -5.51 5.63 11.29
C GLU A 131 -6.89 5.81 10.65
N LEU A 132 -7.86 4.95 10.97
CA LEU A 132 -9.23 5.13 10.52
C LEU A 132 -9.83 6.43 11.05
N GLU A 133 -9.60 6.74 12.32
CA GLU A 133 -10.05 7.99 12.94
C GLU A 133 -9.40 9.21 12.28
N ARG A 134 -8.12 9.11 11.95
CA ARG A 134 -7.40 10.17 11.24
C ARG A 134 -7.98 10.40 9.85
N ILE A 135 -8.32 9.34 9.14
CA ILE A 135 -8.98 9.43 7.82
C ILE A 135 -10.30 10.19 7.96
N ILE A 136 -11.14 9.80 8.94
CA ILE A 136 -12.45 10.42 9.16
C ILE A 136 -12.30 11.91 9.50
N ALA A 137 -11.28 12.26 10.27
CA ALA A 137 -11.03 13.65 10.69
C ALA A 137 -10.43 14.52 9.58
N THR A 138 -10.11 13.96 8.42
CA THR A 138 -9.47 14.70 7.33
C THR A 138 -10.44 15.70 6.72
N PRO A 139 -10.09 17.01 6.64
CA PRO A 139 -10.93 18.00 5.99
C PRO A 139 -11.13 17.70 4.51
N GLY A 140 -12.36 17.86 4.01
CA GLY A 140 -12.65 17.65 2.60
C GLY A 140 -12.77 16.19 2.18
N LEU A 141 -12.86 15.27 3.14
CA LEU A 141 -13.02 13.85 2.85
C LEU A 141 -14.30 13.59 2.07
N SER A 142 -14.24 12.71 1.05
CA SER A 142 -15.41 12.34 0.27
C SER A 142 -16.43 11.58 1.12
N LYS A 143 -17.70 11.61 0.67
CA LYS A 143 -18.76 10.84 1.31
C LYS A 143 -18.46 9.35 1.30
N ASP A 144 -18.00 8.82 0.16
CA ASP A 144 -17.69 7.39 0.01
C ASP A 144 -16.62 6.95 1.02
N MET A 145 -15.56 7.74 1.16
CA MET A 145 -14.49 7.42 2.10
C MET A 145 -14.98 7.55 3.55
N PHE A 146 -15.73 8.59 3.86
CA PHE A 146 -16.28 8.79 5.20
C PHE A 146 -17.16 7.62 5.61
N GLU A 147 -18.06 7.18 4.73
CA GLU A 147 -18.95 6.06 5.00
C GLU A 147 -18.16 4.77 5.23
N GLN A 148 -17.20 4.49 4.36
CA GLN A 148 -16.42 3.27 4.46
C GLN A 148 -15.54 3.23 5.71
N ALA A 149 -14.86 4.32 6.02
CA ALA A 149 -14.02 4.41 7.21
C ALA A 149 -14.84 4.34 8.50
N SER A 150 -15.98 5.03 8.53
CA SER A 150 -16.89 5.00 9.69
C SER A 150 -17.44 3.61 9.94
N LYS A 151 -17.87 2.93 8.87
CA LYS A 151 -18.35 1.54 8.94
C LYS A 151 -17.25 0.60 9.45
N SER A 152 -16.02 0.85 9.07
CA SER A 152 -14.87 0.03 9.49
C SER A 152 -14.56 0.18 10.99
N LEU A 153 -14.98 1.25 11.62
CA LEU A 153 -14.82 1.46 13.08
C LEU A 153 -15.88 0.73 13.91
N ASP A 154 -17.01 0.39 13.32
CA ASP A 154 -18.07 -0.35 14.02
C ASP A 154 -17.67 -1.81 14.20
#